data_4a85b74208b0341b5e140aa3a53c9687
#
_entry.id   4a85b74208b0341b5e140aa3a53c9687
#
_cell.length_a   1.000
_cell.length_b   1.000
_cell.length_c   1.000
_cell.angle_alpha   90.00
_cell.angle_beta   90.00
_cell.angle_gamma   90.00
#
_symmetry.space_group_name_H-M   'P 1'
#
loop_
_entity.id
_entity.type
_entity.pdbx_description
1 polymer ?
#
loop_
_entity_poly.entity_id
_entity_poly.type
_entity_poly.pdbx_seq_one_letter_code
_entity_poly.pdbx_strand_id
1 'polypeptide(L)'
;MFHKILLTTAAIAASTVTVSAETIRWARAGDAITMDPHAQNEGPTHGMNHQIYDSLLQRDMSGNIIPSLALSWAALADNPNVWRFNLRQGVSYHDGAAFDSEDVVFSLNRAMADGSEMK
;
A
#
# COMPACT_ATOMS: atom_id res chain seq x y z
N MET A 1 -58.68 -36.39 20.67
CA MET A 1 -57.28 -36.47 21.15
C MET A 1 -56.50 -35.44 20.37
N PHE A 2 -56.39 -34.19 20.89
CA PHE A 2 -55.79 -33.06 20.18
C PHE A 2 -54.36 -32.89 20.67
N HIS A 3 -53.37 -33.06 19.74
CA HIS A 3 -51.98 -32.80 20.03
C HIS A 3 -51.71 -31.29 19.83
N LYS A 4 -51.36 -30.60 20.90
CA LYS A 4 -50.88 -29.23 20.86
C LYS A 4 -49.37 -29.23 20.52
N ILE A 5 -49.04 -28.74 19.33
CA ILE A 5 -47.66 -28.51 18.93
C ILE A 5 -47.25 -27.15 19.51
N LEU A 6 -46.33 -27.14 20.47
CA LEU A 6 -45.67 -25.92 20.97
C LEU A 6 -44.54 -25.56 20.00
N LEU A 7 -44.67 -24.46 19.25
CA LEU A 7 -43.56 -23.87 18.53
C LEU A 7 -42.75 -23.01 19.50
N THR A 8 -41.53 -23.45 19.80
CA THR A 8 -40.56 -22.67 20.56
C THR A 8 -39.74 -21.82 19.56
N THR A 9 -40.05 -20.54 19.50
CA THR A 9 -39.27 -19.56 18.70
C THR A 9 -38.02 -19.22 19.48
N ALA A 10 -36.87 -19.70 19.04
CA ALA A 10 -35.57 -19.29 19.57
C ALA A 10 -35.19 -17.91 19.00
N ALA A 11 -35.25 -16.88 19.81
CA ALA A 11 -34.76 -15.55 19.45
C ALA A 11 -33.20 -15.56 19.51
N ILE A 12 -32.55 -15.52 18.35
CA ILE A 12 -31.11 -15.32 18.25
C ILE A 12 -30.86 -13.83 18.52
N ALA A 13 -30.37 -13.49 19.70
CA ALA A 13 -29.87 -12.16 20.02
C ALA A 13 -28.54 -11.95 19.27
N ALA A 14 -28.57 -11.21 18.16
CA ALA A 14 -27.39 -10.74 17.48
C ALA A 14 -26.71 -9.69 18.37
N SER A 15 -25.68 -10.10 19.10
CA SER A 15 -24.79 -9.19 19.83
C SER A 15 -23.94 -8.43 18.82
N THR A 16 -24.29 -7.17 18.54
CA THR A 16 -23.46 -6.23 17.81
C THR A 16 -22.27 -5.87 18.67
N VAL A 17 -21.10 -6.44 18.36
CA VAL A 17 -19.83 -6.00 18.94
C VAL A 17 -19.50 -4.65 18.31
N THR A 18 -19.66 -3.58 19.09
CA THR A 18 -19.20 -2.25 18.68
C THR A 18 -17.67 -2.24 18.73
N VAL A 19 -17.02 -2.31 17.57
CA VAL A 19 -15.58 -2.08 17.48
C VAL A 19 -15.36 -0.57 17.66
N SER A 20 -14.80 -0.18 18.80
CA SER A 20 -14.33 1.18 19.02
C SER A 20 -12.94 1.33 18.38
N ALA A 21 -12.85 2.20 17.38
CA ALA A 21 -11.55 2.57 16.82
C ALA A 21 -10.85 3.53 17.80
N GLU A 22 -9.67 3.13 18.30
CA GLU A 22 -8.85 4.01 19.10
C GLU A 22 -8.02 4.96 18.23
N THR A 23 -7.96 6.22 18.62
CA THR A 23 -7.15 7.22 17.91
C THR A 23 -5.70 7.11 18.36
N ILE A 24 -4.82 6.74 17.43
CA ILE A 24 -3.38 6.78 17.65
C ILE A 24 -2.89 8.21 17.40
N ARG A 25 -2.19 8.79 18.37
CA ARG A 25 -1.54 10.10 18.24
C ARG A 25 -0.05 9.93 18.42
N TRP A 26 0.72 10.42 17.47
CA TRP A 26 2.17 10.41 17.55
C TRP A 26 2.72 11.75 17.03
N ALA A 27 3.91 12.11 17.51
CA ALA A 27 4.59 13.33 17.14
C ALA A 27 6.03 13.03 16.71
N ARG A 28 6.55 13.85 15.82
CA ARG A 28 7.93 13.78 15.32
C ARG A 28 8.50 15.18 15.15
N ALA A 29 9.82 15.27 14.97
CA ALA A 29 10.53 16.55 14.90
C ALA A 29 10.27 17.38 13.64
N GLY A 30 9.73 16.75 12.57
CA GLY A 30 9.39 17.43 11.33
C GLY A 30 8.07 16.91 10.77
N ASP A 31 7.43 17.74 9.96
CA ASP A 31 6.20 17.39 9.25
C ASP A 31 6.49 17.17 7.76
N ALA A 32 5.55 16.52 7.04
CA ALA A 32 5.63 16.38 5.59
C ALA A 32 5.44 17.73 4.91
N ILE A 33 6.28 18.05 3.94
CA ILE A 33 6.17 19.27 3.15
C ILE A 33 5.05 19.14 2.12
N THR A 34 4.87 17.93 1.61
CA THR A 34 3.86 17.58 0.62
C THR A 34 3.45 16.13 0.73
N MET A 35 2.27 15.78 0.20
CA MET A 35 1.84 14.39 0.04
C MET A 35 2.13 13.84 -1.37
N ASP A 36 2.76 14.63 -2.23
CA ASP A 36 3.21 14.17 -3.55
C ASP A 36 4.47 13.31 -3.41
N PRO A 37 4.42 12.01 -3.80
CA PRO A 37 5.54 11.09 -3.61
C PRO A 37 6.76 11.39 -4.47
N HIS A 38 6.65 12.27 -5.48
CA HIS A 38 7.74 12.60 -6.40
C HIS A 38 8.27 14.04 -6.25
N ALA A 39 7.65 14.85 -5.40
CA ALA A 39 8.01 16.27 -5.30
C ALA A 39 9.17 16.57 -4.36
N GLN A 40 9.39 15.73 -3.34
CA GLN A 40 10.40 15.97 -2.31
C GLN A 40 11.17 14.70 -1.95
N ASN A 41 12.45 14.85 -1.62
CA ASN A 41 13.32 13.76 -1.21
C ASN A 41 13.84 13.99 0.23
N GLU A 42 12.94 13.97 1.21
CA GLU A 42 13.29 14.17 2.62
C GLU A 42 12.50 13.24 3.56
N GLY A 43 13.10 12.92 4.72
CA GLY A 43 12.62 11.87 5.62
C GLY A 43 11.20 12.07 6.16
N PRO A 44 10.80 13.27 6.63
CA PRO A 44 9.44 13.51 7.09
C PRO A 44 8.35 13.23 6.05
N THR A 45 8.51 13.70 4.82
CA THR A 45 7.59 13.43 3.71
C THR A 45 7.54 11.94 3.36
N HIS A 46 8.69 11.27 3.24
CA HIS A 46 8.72 9.83 2.99
C HIS A 46 8.01 9.03 4.09
N GLY A 47 8.21 9.38 5.37
CA GLY A 47 7.55 8.70 6.47
C GLY A 47 6.02 8.81 6.44
N MET A 48 5.45 9.88 5.90
CA MET A 48 4.01 10.04 5.69
C MET A 48 3.56 9.31 4.42
N ASN A 49 4.28 9.48 3.33
CA ASN A 49 3.95 8.87 2.05
C ASN A 49 3.92 7.35 2.11
N HIS A 50 4.80 6.71 2.89
CA HIS A 50 4.79 5.26 3.11
C HIS A 50 3.55 4.74 3.87
N GLN A 51 2.72 5.61 4.44
CA GLN A 51 1.42 5.23 5.01
C GLN A 51 0.29 5.24 3.97
N ILE A 52 0.53 5.81 2.78
CA ILE A 52 -0.48 6.07 1.76
C ILE A 52 -0.16 5.32 0.46
N TYR A 53 1.12 5.26 0.11
CA TYR A 53 1.60 4.70 -1.16
C TYR A 53 2.45 3.45 -0.93
N ASP A 54 2.23 2.47 -1.77
CA ASP A 54 3.13 1.32 -1.89
C ASP A 54 4.22 1.59 -2.93
N SER A 55 5.41 1.06 -2.67
CA SER A 55 6.55 1.13 -3.59
C SER A 55 6.79 -0.21 -4.28
N LEU A 56 7.61 -0.23 -5.33
CA LEU A 56 8.00 -1.49 -5.98
C LEU A 56 8.73 -2.42 -5.01
N LEU A 57 9.60 -1.87 -4.19
CA LEU A 57 10.43 -2.57 -3.22
C LEU A 57 10.37 -1.84 -1.88
N GLN A 58 10.52 -2.56 -0.79
CA GLN A 58 10.59 -1.99 0.55
C GLN A 58 11.91 -2.33 1.23
N ARG A 59 12.18 -1.74 2.39
CA ARG A 59 13.27 -2.12 3.27
C ARG A 59 12.70 -2.69 4.56
N ASP A 60 13.29 -3.78 5.00
CA ASP A 60 13.01 -4.32 6.33
C ASP A 60 13.72 -3.51 7.44
N MET A 61 13.50 -3.86 8.70
CA MET A 61 14.12 -3.20 9.85
C MET A 61 15.65 -3.33 9.88
N SER A 62 16.22 -4.28 9.16
CA SER A 62 17.66 -4.49 9.01
C SER A 62 18.25 -3.75 7.80
N GLY A 63 17.40 -3.07 7.01
CA GLY A 63 17.79 -2.33 5.81
C GLY A 63 17.88 -3.16 4.53
N ASN A 64 17.53 -4.45 4.57
CA ASN A 64 17.51 -5.30 3.39
C ASN A 64 16.36 -4.91 2.46
N ILE A 65 16.59 -5.01 1.15
CA ILE A 65 15.54 -4.80 0.17
C ILE A 65 14.66 -6.04 0.10
N ILE A 66 13.36 -5.85 0.28
CA ILE A 66 12.35 -6.89 0.25
C ILE A 66 11.28 -6.60 -0.80
N PRO A 67 10.58 -7.64 -1.32
CA PRO A 67 9.47 -7.47 -2.26
C PRO A 67 8.31 -6.64 -1.69
N SER A 68 7.68 -5.82 -2.58
CA SER A 68 6.41 -5.13 -2.32
C SER A 68 5.50 -5.26 -3.55
N LEU A 69 5.31 -4.21 -4.36
CA LEU A 69 4.57 -4.31 -5.62
C LEU A 69 5.35 -5.11 -6.68
N ALA A 70 6.68 -5.15 -6.62
CA ALA A 70 7.48 -6.10 -7.37
C ALA A 70 7.81 -7.32 -6.51
N LEU A 71 7.52 -8.52 -7.02
CA LEU A 71 7.77 -9.80 -6.35
C LEU A 71 9.21 -10.28 -6.50
N SER A 72 9.86 -9.90 -7.62
CA SER A 72 11.25 -10.19 -7.90
C SER A 72 11.82 -9.22 -8.91
N TRP A 73 13.14 -9.09 -8.93
CA TRP A 73 13.86 -8.25 -9.87
C TRP A 73 15.23 -8.85 -10.19
N ALA A 74 15.71 -8.60 -11.40
CA ALA A 74 17.04 -9.02 -11.83
C ALA A 74 17.54 -8.15 -12.97
N ALA A 75 18.85 -7.94 -13.05
CA ALA A 75 19.48 -7.43 -14.26
C ALA A 75 19.38 -8.47 -15.40
N LEU A 76 19.24 -8.00 -16.64
CA LEU A 76 19.26 -8.90 -17.79
C LEU A 76 20.67 -9.46 -17.99
N ALA A 77 20.75 -10.74 -18.35
CA ALA A 77 22.02 -11.44 -18.53
C ALA A 77 22.87 -10.86 -19.69
N ASP A 78 22.21 -10.36 -20.73
CA ASP A 78 22.81 -9.75 -21.91
C ASP A 78 23.04 -8.25 -21.78
N ASN A 79 22.40 -7.59 -20.80
CA ASN A 79 22.59 -6.17 -20.54
C ASN A 79 22.39 -5.84 -19.04
N PRO A 80 23.48 -5.77 -18.24
CA PRO A 80 23.40 -5.55 -16.80
C PRO A 80 22.87 -4.15 -16.41
N ASN A 81 22.75 -3.22 -17.35
CA ASN A 81 22.17 -1.90 -17.12
C ASN A 81 20.65 -1.90 -17.25
N VAL A 82 20.05 -3.00 -17.72
CA VAL A 82 18.60 -3.16 -17.85
C VAL A 82 18.09 -4.11 -16.78
N TRP A 83 17.10 -3.67 -16.04
CA TRP A 83 16.50 -4.44 -14.97
C TRP A 83 15.08 -4.84 -15.31
N ARG A 84 14.72 -6.08 -15.00
CA ARG A 84 13.36 -6.61 -15.12
C ARG A 84 12.76 -6.74 -13.72
N PHE A 85 11.54 -6.22 -13.57
CA PHE A 85 10.72 -6.37 -12.37
C PHE A 85 9.50 -7.21 -12.70
N ASN A 86 9.20 -8.21 -11.88
CA ASN A 86 7.97 -9.00 -11.98
C ASN A 86 6.95 -8.44 -11.00
N LEU A 87 5.90 -7.82 -11.52
CA LEU A 87 4.90 -7.13 -10.71
C LEU A 87 3.90 -8.10 -10.09
N ARG A 88 3.40 -7.75 -8.90
CA ARG A 88 2.31 -8.44 -8.21
C ARG A 88 1.03 -8.29 -9.03
N GLN A 89 0.33 -9.41 -9.20
CA GLN A 89 -0.95 -9.42 -9.91
C GLN A 89 -2.11 -9.19 -8.93
N GLY A 90 -3.23 -8.67 -9.45
CA GLY A 90 -4.48 -8.50 -8.68
C GLY A 90 -4.43 -7.37 -7.66
N VAL A 91 -3.50 -6.42 -7.80
CA VAL A 91 -3.46 -5.20 -6.99
C VAL A 91 -4.43 -4.17 -7.58
N SER A 92 -5.12 -3.46 -6.70
CA SER A 92 -6.04 -2.37 -7.07
C SER A 92 -5.71 -1.11 -6.29
N TYR A 93 -5.91 0.03 -6.93
CA TYR A 93 -5.91 1.34 -6.27
C TYR A 93 -7.15 1.51 -5.36
N HIS A 94 -7.18 2.56 -4.54
CA HIS A 94 -8.27 2.84 -3.61
C HIS A 94 -9.60 3.16 -4.33
N ASP A 95 -9.54 3.59 -5.58
CA ASP A 95 -10.70 3.83 -6.45
C ASP A 95 -11.16 2.58 -7.21
N GLY A 96 -10.45 1.46 -7.05
CA GLY A 96 -10.75 0.17 -7.69
C GLY A 96 -10.08 -0.03 -9.05
N ALA A 97 -9.34 0.94 -9.59
CA ALA A 97 -8.55 0.75 -10.80
C ALA A 97 -7.46 -0.31 -10.58
N ALA A 98 -7.18 -1.11 -11.60
CA ALA A 98 -6.13 -2.12 -11.53
C ALA A 98 -4.75 -1.47 -11.65
N PHE A 99 -3.79 -1.96 -10.86
CA PHE A 99 -2.38 -1.59 -10.98
C PHE A 99 -1.69 -2.46 -12.03
N ASP A 100 -0.90 -1.83 -12.91
CA ASP A 100 -0.13 -2.52 -13.94
C ASP A 100 1.23 -1.87 -14.24
N SER A 101 1.88 -2.30 -15.33
CA SER A 101 3.20 -1.81 -15.74
C SER A 101 3.19 -0.38 -16.27
N GLU A 102 2.06 0.10 -16.80
CA GLU A 102 1.94 1.46 -17.31
C GLU A 102 2.01 2.47 -16.15
N ASP A 103 1.44 2.13 -14.99
CA ASP A 103 1.53 2.93 -13.77
C ASP A 103 2.97 3.07 -13.28
N VAL A 104 3.75 1.97 -13.36
CA VAL A 104 5.18 2.00 -13.00
C VAL A 104 5.96 2.91 -13.94
N VAL A 105 5.72 2.80 -15.25
CA VAL A 105 6.36 3.66 -16.26
C VAL A 105 5.98 5.12 -16.05
N PHE A 106 4.70 5.40 -15.82
CA PHE A 106 4.23 6.75 -15.51
C PHE A 106 4.94 7.32 -14.28
N SER A 107 4.99 6.56 -13.19
CA SER A 107 5.61 7.00 -11.92
C SER A 107 7.11 7.28 -12.08
N LEU A 108 7.84 6.41 -12.77
CA LEU A 108 9.28 6.60 -13.02
C LEU A 108 9.53 7.81 -13.92
N ASN A 109 8.76 7.98 -14.99
CA ASN A 109 8.89 9.15 -15.86
C ASN A 109 8.59 10.44 -15.10
N ARG A 110 7.57 10.44 -14.23
CA ARG A 110 7.23 11.58 -13.40
C ARG A 110 8.32 11.90 -12.38
N ALA A 111 8.91 10.87 -11.76
CA ALA A 111 10.02 11.05 -10.81
C ALA A 111 11.30 11.59 -11.48
N MET A 112 11.50 11.36 -12.79
CA MET A 112 12.63 11.88 -13.56
C MET A 112 12.34 13.22 -14.25
N ALA A 113 11.11 13.71 -14.21
CA ALA A 113 10.71 14.95 -14.87
C ALA A 113 11.30 16.20 -14.18
N ASP A 114 11.27 17.33 -14.87
CA ASP A 114 11.66 18.60 -14.28
C ASP A 114 10.69 19.01 -13.16
N GLY A 115 11.24 19.53 -12.07
CA GLY A 115 10.49 19.86 -10.86
C GLY A 115 10.37 18.70 -9.85
N SER A 116 10.88 17.52 -10.16
CA SER A 116 11.03 16.44 -9.18
C SER A 116 12.37 16.54 -8.44
N GLU A 117 12.34 16.35 -7.12
CA GLU A 117 13.54 16.25 -6.26
C GLU A 117 14.06 14.79 -6.15
N MET A 118 13.47 13.85 -6.90
CA MET A 118 13.80 12.42 -6.83
C MET A 118 14.93 12.00 -7.77
N LYS A 119 15.41 12.87 -8.66
CA LYS A 119 16.50 12.62 -9.62
C LYS A 119 17.89 13.00 -9.08
#